data_c06cc5649c69fb7b0b3ac52511b7107a
#
_entry.id   c06cc5649c69fb7b0b3ac52511b7107a
#
_cell.length_a   1.000
_cell.length_b   1.000
_cell.length_c   1.000
_cell.angle_alpha   90.00
_cell.angle_beta   90.00
_cell.angle_gamma   90.00
#
_symmetry.space_group_name_H-M   'P 1'
#
loop_
_entity.id
_entity.type
_entity.pdbx_description
1 polymer ?
#
loop_
_entity_poly.entity_id
_entity_poly.type
_entity_poly.pdbx_seq_one_letter_code
_entity_poly.pdbx_strand_id
1 'polypeptide(L)'
;MIKCIAIDDEPLALEQLVGYISRVPFLQLIASCQDAFGAMQVLSEEEVDLMFVDIHMPDLNGLDLVRSLVVKPLIVFTTAYPEYAVEGFKVDAVDYLLKPFEFQDLLKAADKARRQFEYHLQDY
;
A
#
# COMPACT_ATOMS: atom_id res chain seq x y z
N MET A 1 15.30 -2.48 6.40
CA MET A 1 14.02 -1.73 6.41
C MET A 1 13.12 -2.22 5.27
N ILE A 2 11.85 -2.00 5.42
CA ILE A 2 10.86 -2.37 4.40
C ILE A 2 10.71 -1.20 3.43
N LYS A 3 11.03 -1.42 2.17
CA LYS A 3 10.91 -0.40 1.13
C LYS A 3 9.46 -0.32 0.65
N CYS A 4 8.85 0.84 0.78
CA CYS A 4 7.44 0.98 0.44
C CYS A 4 7.17 2.16 -0.50
N ILE A 5 6.02 2.11 -1.17
CA ILE A 5 5.49 3.22 -1.96
C ILE A 5 4.07 3.53 -1.50
N ALA A 6 3.67 4.78 -1.69
CA ALA A 6 2.34 5.28 -1.37
C ALA A 6 1.67 5.78 -2.64
N ILE A 7 0.43 5.38 -2.86
CA ILE A 7 -0.31 5.72 -4.08
C ILE A 7 -1.71 6.20 -3.72
N ASP A 8 -2.03 7.44 -4.06
CA ASP A 8 -3.35 8.04 -3.87
C ASP A 8 -3.49 9.20 -4.86
N ASP A 9 -4.60 9.29 -5.56
CA ASP A 9 -4.83 10.35 -6.54
C ASP A 9 -5.18 11.68 -5.90
N GLU A 10 -5.58 11.68 -4.64
CA GLU A 10 -5.96 12.87 -3.91
C GLU A 10 -4.73 13.44 -3.16
N PRO A 11 -4.26 14.65 -3.52
CA PRO A 11 -2.99 15.16 -2.98
C PRO A 11 -2.93 15.26 -1.45
N LEU A 12 -4.04 15.70 -0.81
CA LEU A 12 -4.05 15.83 0.65
C LEU A 12 -4.04 14.47 1.35
N ALA A 13 -4.75 13.49 0.79
CA ALA A 13 -4.74 12.13 1.32
C ALA A 13 -3.36 11.50 1.16
N LEU A 14 -2.70 11.72 0.04
CA LEU A 14 -1.35 11.23 -0.19
C LEU A 14 -0.35 11.86 0.78
N GLU A 15 -0.45 13.17 0.99
CA GLU A 15 0.40 13.89 1.94
C GLU A 15 0.25 13.33 3.36
N GLN A 16 -0.97 13.08 3.80
CA GLN A 16 -1.23 12.49 5.10
C GLN A 16 -0.64 11.09 5.21
N LEU A 17 -0.84 10.28 4.19
CA LEU A 17 -0.31 8.91 4.14
C LEU A 17 1.22 8.93 4.21
N VAL A 18 1.87 9.77 3.43
CA VAL A 18 3.33 9.93 3.46
C VAL A 18 3.81 10.37 4.83
N GLY A 19 3.11 11.33 5.45
CA GLY A 19 3.42 11.80 6.80
C GLY A 19 3.36 10.68 7.82
N TYR A 20 2.33 9.85 7.76
CA TYR A 20 2.19 8.70 8.65
C TYR A 20 3.31 7.67 8.42
N ILE A 21 3.59 7.35 7.17
CA ILE A 21 4.66 6.39 6.83
C ILE A 21 6.00 6.87 7.39
N SER A 22 6.28 8.16 7.30
CA SER A 22 7.55 8.72 7.77
C SER A 22 7.76 8.58 9.27
N ARG A 23 6.69 8.34 10.03
CA ARG A 23 6.74 8.15 11.49
C ARG A 23 6.99 6.70 11.88
N VAL A 24 6.94 5.76 10.94
CA VAL A 24 7.15 4.34 11.23
C VAL A 24 8.62 3.99 11.00
N PRO A 25 9.38 3.64 12.05
CA PRO A 25 10.84 3.55 11.93
C PRO A 25 11.34 2.43 11.02
N PHE A 26 10.56 1.37 10.82
CA PHE A 26 10.98 0.25 9.97
C PHE A 26 10.53 0.37 8.51
N LEU A 27 9.84 1.46 8.15
CA LEU A 27 9.45 1.72 6.76
C LEU A 27 10.39 2.74 6.12
N GLN A 28 10.75 2.48 4.87
CA GLN A 28 11.52 3.41 4.04
C GLN A 28 10.67 3.75 2.81
N LEU A 29 10.20 4.99 2.72
CA LEU A 29 9.41 5.43 1.58
C LEU A 29 10.31 5.64 0.37
N ILE A 30 10.09 4.89 -0.69
CA ILE A 30 10.85 4.99 -1.94
C ILE A 30 10.25 6.09 -2.84
N ALA A 31 8.92 6.14 -2.92
CA ALA A 31 8.23 7.10 -3.78
C ALA A 31 6.78 7.26 -3.34
N SER A 32 6.20 8.40 -3.72
CA SER A 32 4.76 8.63 -3.62
C SER A 32 4.23 8.95 -5.01
N CYS A 33 3.07 8.39 -5.36
CA CYS A 33 2.51 8.46 -6.71
C CYS A 33 1.05 8.87 -6.64
N GLN A 34 0.60 9.68 -7.62
CA GLN A 34 -0.78 10.13 -7.67
C GLN A 34 -1.64 9.34 -8.65
N ASP A 35 -1.07 8.37 -9.35
CA ASP A 35 -1.80 7.53 -10.28
C ASP A 35 -1.12 6.15 -10.42
N ALA A 36 -1.84 5.23 -11.07
CA ALA A 36 -1.37 3.87 -11.24
C ALA A 36 -0.17 3.80 -12.19
N PHE A 37 -0.14 4.63 -13.21
CA PHE A 37 0.96 4.62 -14.19
C PHE A 37 2.27 5.05 -13.53
N GLY A 38 2.23 6.07 -12.66
CA GLY A 38 3.40 6.47 -11.89
C GLY A 38 3.91 5.34 -11.00
N ALA A 39 3.00 4.61 -10.37
CA ALA A 39 3.35 3.46 -9.54
C ALA A 39 3.99 2.35 -10.37
N MET A 40 3.45 2.05 -11.55
CA MET A 40 4.01 1.04 -12.44
C MET A 40 5.44 1.38 -12.84
N GLN A 41 5.72 2.65 -13.10
CA GLN A 41 7.07 3.10 -13.44
C GLN A 41 8.04 2.84 -12.29
N VAL A 42 7.66 3.20 -11.06
CA VAL A 42 8.50 2.96 -9.89
C VAL A 42 8.74 1.46 -9.71
N LEU A 43 7.69 0.65 -9.85
CA LEU A 43 7.79 -0.81 -9.68
C LEU A 43 8.71 -1.44 -10.72
N SER A 44 8.83 -0.85 -11.91
CA SER A 44 9.73 -1.35 -12.95
C SER A 44 11.20 -1.00 -12.70
N GLU A 45 11.46 0.03 -11.90
CA GLU A 45 12.81 0.56 -11.68
C GLU A 45 13.36 0.23 -10.30
N GLU A 46 12.51 0.06 -9.31
CA GLU A 46 12.90 -0.09 -7.91
C GLU A 46 12.35 -1.37 -7.31
N GLU A 47 13.08 -1.91 -6.36
CA GLU A 47 12.60 -3.01 -5.53
C GLU A 47 11.66 -2.46 -4.47
N VAL A 48 10.42 -2.94 -4.44
CA VAL A 48 9.39 -2.48 -3.50
C VAL A 48 8.86 -3.68 -2.73
N ASP A 49 8.87 -3.56 -1.40
CA ASP A 49 8.44 -4.64 -0.51
C ASP A 49 6.97 -4.50 -0.10
N LEU A 50 6.46 -3.27 -0.08
CA LEU A 50 5.12 -2.96 0.44
C LEU A 50 4.52 -1.80 -0.34
N MET A 51 3.25 -1.93 -0.74
CA MET A 51 2.48 -0.85 -1.37
C MET A 51 1.31 -0.46 -0.50
N PHE A 52 1.17 0.85 -0.26
CA PHE A 52 -0.07 1.45 0.25
C PHE A 52 -0.79 2.04 -0.95
N VAL A 53 -1.93 1.48 -1.33
CA VAL A 53 -2.57 1.86 -2.59
C VAL A 53 -4.06 2.13 -2.40
N ASP A 54 -4.51 3.30 -2.89
CA ASP A 54 -5.91 3.67 -2.93
C ASP A 54 -6.64 2.79 -3.96
N ILE A 55 -7.78 2.26 -3.58
CA ILE A 55 -8.58 1.45 -4.49
C ILE A 55 -9.15 2.30 -5.63
N HIS A 56 -9.65 3.50 -5.30
CA HIS A 56 -10.35 4.34 -6.28
C HIS A 56 -9.45 5.41 -6.88
N MET A 57 -8.95 5.16 -8.08
CA MET A 57 -8.14 6.10 -8.84
C MET A 57 -8.67 6.21 -10.27
N PRO A 58 -8.61 7.39 -10.90
CA PRO A 58 -9.28 7.61 -12.18
C PRO A 58 -8.64 6.89 -13.36
N ASP A 59 -7.33 6.66 -13.36
CA ASP A 59 -6.65 6.02 -14.49
C ASP A 59 -6.76 4.50 -14.45
N LEU A 60 -6.61 3.91 -13.27
CA LEU A 60 -6.71 2.47 -13.08
C LEU A 60 -7.02 2.20 -11.61
N ASN A 61 -8.04 1.43 -11.34
CA ASN A 61 -8.43 1.03 -10.01
C ASN A 61 -7.26 0.29 -9.31
N GLY A 62 -7.07 0.57 -8.01
CA GLY A 62 -5.97 -0.04 -7.26
C GLY A 62 -6.01 -1.55 -7.21
N LEU A 63 -7.20 -2.15 -7.19
CA LEU A 63 -7.34 -3.61 -7.25
C LEU A 63 -6.84 -4.15 -8.58
N ASP A 64 -7.20 -3.49 -9.68
CA ASP A 64 -6.77 -3.90 -11.00
C ASP A 64 -5.26 -3.70 -11.19
N LEU A 65 -4.72 -2.63 -10.64
CA LEU A 65 -3.28 -2.41 -10.63
C LEU A 65 -2.56 -3.60 -9.99
N VAL A 66 -2.97 -3.98 -8.80
CA VAL A 66 -2.33 -5.09 -8.06
C VAL A 66 -2.49 -6.41 -8.83
N ARG A 67 -3.68 -6.66 -9.39
CA ARG A 67 -3.92 -7.88 -10.18
C ARG A 67 -3.03 -7.95 -11.41
N SER A 68 -2.63 -6.82 -11.97
CA SER A 68 -1.78 -6.77 -13.17
C SER A 68 -0.32 -7.08 -12.88
N LEU A 69 0.11 -7.02 -11.62
CA LEU A 69 1.51 -7.22 -11.27
C LEU A 69 1.88 -8.70 -11.30
N VAL A 70 2.98 -9.01 -11.97
CA VAL A 70 3.54 -10.38 -12.00
C VAL A 70 4.23 -10.70 -10.68
N VAL A 71 5.09 -9.78 -10.23
CA VAL A 71 5.74 -9.87 -8.91
C VAL A 71 5.03 -8.91 -7.99
N LYS A 72 4.39 -9.42 -6.96
CA LYS A 72 3.55 -8.61 -6.08
C LYS A 72 4.23 -8.32 -4.77
N PRO A 73 4.40 -7.02 -4.42
CA PRO A 73 4.76 -6.65 -3.05
C PRO A 73 3.65 -7.02 -2.08
N LEU A 74 3.91 -6.88 -0.80
CA LEU A 74 2.85 -6.87 0.19
C LEU A 74 1.97 -5.64 -0.06
N ILE A 75 0.65 -5.78 0.16
CA ILE A 75 -0.32 -4.74 -0.20
C ILE A 75 -1.15 -4.34 1.01
N VAL A 76 -1.26 -3.04 1.24
CA VAL A 76 -2.27 -2.43 2.14
C VAL A 76 -3.12 -1.51 1.28
N PHE A 77 -4.40 -1.81 1.16
CA PHE A 77 -5.34 -0.94 0.44
C PHE A 77 -5.90 0.15 1.34
N THR A 78 -6.13 1.32 0.78
CA THR A 78 -6.91 2.37 1.43
C THR A 78 -8.19 2.59 0.63
N THR A 79 -9.30 2.88 1.31
CA THR A 79 -10.59 3.08 0.65
C THR A 79 -11.54 3.86 1.56
N ALA A 80 -12.42 4.66 0.95
CA ALA A 80 -13.53 5.31 1.65
C ALA A 80 -14.76 4.42 1.76
N TYR A 81 -14.74 3.23 1.17
CA TYR A 81 -15.91 2.36 1.03
C TYR A 81 -15.73 1.08 1.83
N PRO A 82 -16.51 0.89 2.93
CA PRO A 82 -16.36 -0.27 3.82
C PRO A 82 -16.57 -1.62 3.13
N GLU A 83 -17.37 -1.67 2.08
CA GLU A 83 -17.65 -2.91 1.37
C GLU A 83 -16.42 -3.56 0.76
N TYR A 84 -15.41 -2.76 0.43
CA TYR A 84 -14.15 -3.29 -0.10
C TYR A 84 -13.35 -4.05 0.96
N ALA A 85 -13.49 -3.66 2.22
CA ALA A 85 -12.81 -4.34 3.31
C ALA A 85 -13.56 -5.60 3.77
N VAL A 86 -14.91 -5.56 3.71
CA VAL A 86 -15.78 -6.61 4.27
C VAL A 86 -15.95 -7.79 3.31
N GLU A 87 -16.10 -7.52 2.01
CA GLU A 87 -16.39 -8.56 1.03
C GLU A 87 -15.21 -9.47 0.71
N GLY A 88 -14.09 -9.27 1.39
CA GLY A 88 -12.96 -10.16 1.27
C GLY A 88 -12.50 -10.27 -0.16
N PHE A 89 -12.18 -9.16 -0.76
CA PHE A 89 -11.77 -9.13 -2.14
C PHE A 89 -10.76 -10.20 -2.43
N LYS A 90 -10.88 -10.78 -3.60
CA LYS A 90 -10.06 -11.89 -4.09
C LYS A 90 -8.65 -11.43 -4.44
N VAL A 91 -8.21 -10.35 -3.84
CA VAL A 91 -6.83 -9.88 -3.93
C VAL A 91 -6.21 -10.08 -2.56
N ASP A 92 -5.12 -10.82 -2.53
CA ASP A 92 -4.41 -11.10 -1.29
C ASP A 92 -3.75 -9.80 -0.79
N ALA A 93 -4.25 -9.28 0.31
CA ALA A 93 -3.75 -8.05 0.91
C ALA A 93 -3.45 -8.27 2.38
N VAL A 94 -2.47 -7.50 2.88
CA VAL A 94 -2.14 -7.52 4.30
C VAL A 94 -3.28 -6.92 5.11
N ASP A 95 -3.82 -5.80 4.64
CA ASP A 95 -4.88 -5.08 5.35
C ASP A 95 -5.61 -4.12 4.42
N TYR A 96 -6.74 -3.62 4.92
CA TYR A 96 -7.55 -2.57 4.29
C TYR A 96 -7.75 -1.46 5.32
N LEU A 97 -7.38 -0.23 4.98
CA LEU A 97 -7.57 0.95 5.82
C LEU A 97 -8.75 1.76 5.31
N LEU A 98 -9.77 1.92 6.15
CA LEU A 98 -10.95 2.70 5.81
C LEU A 98 -10.70 4.18 6.09
N LYS A 99 -10.87 5.02 5.09
CA LYS A 99 -10.73 6.47 5.22
C LYS A 99 -11.94 7.10 5.94
N PRO A 100 -11.73 8.07 6.79
CA PRO A 100 -10.46 8.56 7.31
C PRO A 100 -9.88 7.61 8.35
N PHE A 101 -8.57 7.38 8.30
CA PHE A 101 -7.90 6.52 9.29
C PHE A 101 -6.87 7.33 10.07
N GLU A 102 -6.57 6.83 11.27
CA GLU A 102 -5.60 7.44 12.17
C GLU A 102 -4.22 6.82 11.97
N PHE A 103 -3.19 7.49 12.50
CA PHE A 103 -1.84 6.93 12.46
C PHE A 103 -1.78 5.52 13.07
N GLN A 104 -2.52 5.28 14.16
CA GLN A 104 -2.54 3.98 14.82
C GLN A 104 -3.03 2.87 13.91
N ASP A 105 -3.98 3.16 13.03
CA ASP A 105 -4.50 2.18 12.08
C ASP A 105 -3.44 1.81 11.06
N LEU A 106 -2.73 2.82 10.55
CA LEU A 106 -1.62 2.59 9.63
C LEU A 106 -0.50 1.81 10.32
N LEU A 107 -0.18 2.14 11.56
CA LEU A 107 0.87 1.46 12.31
C LEU A 107 0.55 -0.03 12.48
N LYS A 108 -0.70 -0.38 12.76
CA LYS A 108 -1.14 -1.78 12.86
C LYS A 108 -0.98 -2.50 11.53
N ALA A 109 -1.38 -1.87 10.44
CA ALA A 109 -1.21 -2.45 9.11
C ALA A 109 0.26 -2.63 8.75
N ALA A 110 1.09 -1.65 9.06
CA ALA A 110 2.54 -1.72 8.84
C ALA A 110 3.17 -2.85 9.67
N ASP A 111 2.72 -3.05 10.90
CA ASP A 111 3.22 -4.14 11.74
C ASP A 111 2.84 -5.51 11.19
N LYS A 112 1.61 -5.66 10.69
CA LYS A 112 1.20 -6.88 9.99
C LYS A 112 2.09 -7.14 8.77
N ALA A 113 2.36 -6.11 7.99
CA ALA A 113 3.23 -6.21 6.81
C ALA A 113 4.64 -6.63 7.22
N ARG A 114 5.18 -6.05 8.29
CA ARG A 114 6.51 -6.39 8.80
C ARG A 114 6.59 -7.86 9.18
N ARG A 115 5.57 -8.38 9.87
CA ARG A 115 5.53 -9.79 10.28
C ARG A 115 5.51 -10.72 9.07
N GLN A 116 4.72 -10.40 8.06
CA GLN A 116 4.68 -11.18 6.83
C GLN A 116 6.00 -11.10 6.06
N PHE A 117 6.60 -9.93 6.02
CA PHE A 117 7.89 -9.73 5.38
C PHE A 117 8.98 -10.57 6.04
N GLU A 118 9.05 -10.55 7.37
CA GLU A 118 10.03 -11.34 8.13
C GLU A 118 9.79 -12.84 7.97
N TYR A 119 8.52 -13.25 7.93
CA TYR A 119 8.17 -14.66 7.72
C TYR A 119 8.64 -15.15 6.35
N HIS A 120 8.45 -14.35 5.31
CA HIS A 120 8.90 -14.70 3.97
C HIS A 120 10.42 -14.80 3.89
N LEU A 121 11.14 -13.95 4.61
CA LEU A 121 12.60 -14.05 4.68
C LEU A 121 13.08 -15.34 5.36
N GLN A 122 12.33 -15.83 6.33
CA GLN A 122 12.67 -17.07 7.06
C GLN A 122 12.42 -18.33 6.24
N ASP A 123 11.62 -18.25 5.20
CA ASP A 123 11.29 -19.39 4.34
C ASP A 123 12.43 -19.79 3.38
N TYR A 124 13.51 -19.04 3.37
CA TYR A 124 14.66 -19.34 2.53
C TYR A 124 15.68 -20.20 3.24
#